data_60c9ebc0d20de711430d57f5040fef6f
#
_entry.id   60c9ebc0d20de711430d57f5040fef6f
#
_cell.length_a   1.000
_cell.length_b   1.000
_cell.length_c   1.000
_cell.angle_alpha   90.00
_cell.angle_beta   90.00
_cell.angle_gamma   90.00
#
_symmetry.space_group_name_H-M   'P 1'
#
loop_
_entity.id
_entity.type
_entity.pdbx_description
1 polymer ?
#
loop_
_entity_poly.entity_id
_entity_poly.type
_entity_poly.pdbx_seq_one_letter_code
_entity_poly.pdbx_strand_id
1 'polypeptide(L)'
;LCEKHSVTNGENHKRLLDSLNTAICLLDNNQQLRYLNIAAEHLLDISSQKAQGLALKELFINSDDDLLEIEGALFYRGNFTKRAAELTLLNGKSITVDYSVNVVGDNTENQLLLELRSLEHSHRINREESITAAHATTRELVRGLAHEIKNPLGGIRGAAQLLAEELANPELLDYTNIVIEEADRLRNLVDRLVGLRSIPD
;
A
#
# COMPACT_ATOMS: atom_id res chain seq x y z
N LEU A 1 45.46 17.18 3.11
CA LEU A 1 44.27 17.32 4.01
C LEU A 1 42.95 17.47 3.26
N CYS A 2 42.96 17.45 1.91
CA CYS A 2 41.77 17.70 1.07
C CYS A 2 41.10 16.43 0.51
N GLU A 3 41.75 15.27 0.58
CA GLU A 3 41.20 14.02 -0.03
C GLU A 3 40.22 13.22 0.85
N LYS A 4 40.23 13.44 2.17
CA LYS A 4 39.32 12.68 3.07
C LYS A 4 37.87 13.17 3.11
N HIS A 5 37.56 14.37 2.62
CA HIS A 5 36.21 14.95 2.65
C HIS A 5 35.36 14.53 1.42
N SER A 6 35.99 14.17 0.30
CA SER A 6 35.25 13.79 -0.91
C SER A 6 34.71 12.36 -0.86
N VAL A 7 35.43 11.44 -0.23
CA VAL A 7 35.01 10.04 -0.09
C VAL A 7 33.80 9.88 0.83
N THR A 8 33.78 10.63 1.95
CA THR A 8 32.65 10.60 2.90
C THR A 8 31.36 11.20 2.32
N ASN A 9 31.47 12.18 1.41
CA ASN A 9 30.28 12.81 0.79
C ASN A 9 29.60 11.86 -0.22
N GLY A 10 30.37 11.15 -1.05
CA GLY A 10 29.84 10.21 -2.05
C GLY A 10 29.12 9.00 -1.40
N GLU A 11 29.67 8.47 -0.30
CA GLU A 11 29.05 7.37 0.43
C GLU A 11 27.73 7.80 1.13
N ASN A 12 27.67 9.03 1.64
CA ASN A 12 26.44 9.56 2.22
C ASN A 12 25.34 9.78 1.18
N HIS A 13 25.66 10.29 0.00
CA HIS A 13 24.69 10.46 -1.09
C HIS A 13 24.16 9.11 -1.58
N LYS A 14 25.02 8.10 -1.72
CA LYS A 14 24.62 6.76 -2.09
C LYS A 14 23.65 6.17 -1.05
N ARG A 15 23.94 6.26 0.23
CA ARG A 15 23.07 5.79 1.32
C ARG A 15 21.70 6.48 1.30
N LEU A 16 21.65 7.77 1.01
CA LEU A 16 20.39 8.51 0.88
C LEU A 16 19.57 7.99 -0.30
N LEU A 17 20.18 7.80 -1.46
CA LEU A 17 19.51 7.25 -2.65
C LEU A 17 19.05 5.80 -2.41
N ASP A 18 19.84 4.99 -1.72
CA ASP A 18 19.51 3.59 -1.40
C ASP A 18 18.37 3.48 -0.37
N SER A 19 18.11 4.54 0.41
CA SER A 19 16.98 4.58 1.36
C SER A 19 15.64 4.99 0.72
N LEU A 20 15.64 5.41 -0.54
CA LEU A 20 14.43 5.84 -1.24
C LEU A 20 13.63 4.62 -1.74
N ASN A 21 12.31 4.71 -1.62
CA ASN A 21 11.39 3.69 -2.17
C ASN A 21 11.15 3.84 -3.68
N THR A 22 11.56 4.97 -4.27
CA THR A 22 11.50 5.20 -5.71
C THR A 22 12.71 4.54 -6.36
N ALA A 23 12.50 3.78 -7.41
CA ALA A 23 13.58 3.19 -8.19
C ALA A 23 14.31 4.28 -8.98
N ILE A 24 15.63 4.37 -8.79
CA ILE A 24 16.49 5.38 -9.41
C ILE A 24 17.56 4.68 -10.22
N CYS A 25 17.66 5.06 -11.51
CA CYS A 25 18.71 4.62 -12.42
C CYS A 25 19.45 5.85 -12.97
N LEU A 26 20.76 5.80 -12.99
CA LEU A 26 21.60 6.82 -13.64
C LEU A 26 22.28 6.21 -14.87
N LEU A 27 22.13 6.86 -15.99
CA LEU A 27 22.73 6.45 -17.26
C LEU A 27 23.71 7.51 -17.75
N ASP A 28 24.74 7.08 -18.44
CA ASP A 28 25.68 7.99 -19.12
C ASP A 28 25.18 8.44 -20.52
N ASN A 29 26.01 9.21 -21.22
CA ASN A 29 25.73 9.70 -22.57
C ASN A 29 25.54 8.58 -23.61
N ASN A 30 26.03 7.37 -23.34
CA ASN A 30 25.87 6.20 -24.20
C ASN A 30 24.69 5.32 -23.74
N GLN A 31 23.85 5.84 -22.80
CA GLN A 31 22.71 5.14 -22.21
C GLN A 31 23.11 3.87 -21.46
N GLN A 32 24.35 3.80 -20.99
CA GLN A 32 24.83 2.72 -20.16
C GLN A 32 24.54 3.02 -18.69
N LEU A 33 24.06 2.01 -17.98
CA LEU A 33 23.78 2.10 -16.54
C LEU A 33 25.07 2.33 -15.75
N ARG A 34 25.08 3.40 -14.97
CA ARG A 34 26.18 3.77 -14.06
C ARG A 34 25.82 3.53 -12.61
N TYR A 35 24.54 3.67 -12.27
CA TYR A 35 24.07 3.46 -10.90
C TYR A 35 22.62 3.00 -10.88
N LEU A 36 22.31 2.11 -9.94
CA LEU A 36 20.97 1.75 -9.52
C LEU A 36 20.92 1.79 -7.99
N ASN A 37 19.82 2.31 -7.44
CA ASN A 37 19.56 2.18 -6.00
C ASN A 37 18.88 0.83 -5.69
N ILE A 38 18.75 0.50 -4.40
CA ILE A 38 18.15 -0.77 -3.94
C ILE A 38 16.72 -0.95 -4.47
N ALA A 39 15.93 0.12 -4.52
CA ALA A 39 14.57 0.05 -5.05
C ALA A 39 14.55 -0.29 -6.55
N ALA A 40 15.51 0.20 -7.33
CA ALA A 40 15.66 -0.15 -8.75
C ALA A 40 16.10 -1.60 -8.95
N GLU A 41 17.02 -2.12 -8.12
CA GLU A 41 17.42 -3.53 -8.16
C GLU A 41 16.20 -4.46 -7.94
N HIS A 42 15.35 -4.14 -6.96
CA HIS A 42 14.14 -4.90 -6.68
C HIS A 42 13.08 -4.78 -7.77
N LEU A 43 12.88 -3.57 -8.33
CA LEU A 43 11.86 -3.34 -9.35
C LEU A 43 12.23 -4.02 -10.67
N LEU A 44 13.50 -3.92 -11.07
CA LEU A 44 14.03 -4.44 -12.35
C LEU A 44 14.51 -5.90 -12.24
N ASP A 45 14.51 -6.46 -11.04
CA ASP A 45 14.99 -7.84 -10.76
C ASP A 45 16.41 -8.10 -11.24
N ILE A 46 17.29 -7.13 -11.05
CA ILE A 46 18.70 -7.19 -11.46
C ILE A 46 19.59 -6.53 -10.41
N SER A 47 20.72 -7.16 -10.06
CA SER A 47 21.67 -6.55 -9.14
C SER A 47 22.50 -5.44 -9.81
N SER A 48 22.89 -4.41 -9.05
CA SER A 48 23.69 -3.28 -9.55
C SER A 48 25.01 -3.75 -10.19
N GLN A 49 25.61 -4.82 -9.65
CA GLN A 49 26.83 -5.41 -10.24
C GLN A 49 26.64 -5.97 -11.64
N LYS A 50 25.49 -6.60 -11.91
CA LYS A 50 25.14 -7.13 -13.23
C LYS A 50 24.67 -6.06 -14.20
N ALA A 51 23.99 -5.06 -13.67
CA ALA A 51 23.41 -3.97 -14.46
C ALA A 51 24.44 -2.94 -14.90
N GLN A 52 25.55 -2.79 -14.17
CA GLN A 52 26.57 -1.78 -14.46
C GLN A 52 27.17 -1.96 -15.84
N GLY A 53 27.08 -0.91 -16.67
CA GLY A 53 27.57 -0.89 -18.03
C GLY A 53 26.62 -1.50 -19.07
N LEU A 54 25.49 -2.10 -18.68
CA LEU A 54 24.46 -2.54 -19.61
C LEU A 54 23.78 -1.32 -20.25
N ALA A 55 23.46 -1.44 -21.52
CA ALA A 55 22.63 -0.44 -22.18
C ALA A 55 21.17 -0.54 -21.68
N LEU A 56 20.46 0.59 -21.60
CA LEU A 56 19.06 0.62 -21.15
C LEU A 56 18.17 -0.37 -21.91
N LYS A 57 18.37 -0.48 -23.22
CA LYS A 57 17.65 -1.43 -24.10
C LYS A 57 17.87 -2.91 -23.75
N GLU A 58 18.95 -3.22 -23.04
CA GLU A 58 19.25 -4.58 -22.60
C GLU A 58 18.51 -4.96 -21.33
N LEU A 59 17.82 -4.02 -20.67
CA LEU A 59 17.01 -4.28 -19.47
C LEU A 59 15.56 -4.64 -19.80
N PHE A 60 15.07 -4.25 -20.97
CA PHE A 60 13.68 -4.40 -21.35
C PHE A 60 13.51 -5.15 -22.66
N ILE A 61 12.40 -5.88 -22.77
CA ILE A 61 12.00 -6.61 -24.00
C ILE A 61 10.73 -5.92 -24.53
N ASN A 62 10.65 -5.67 -25.85
CA ASN A 62 9.47 -5.12 -26.51
C ASN A 62 8.99 -3.75 -25.97
N SER A 63 9.90 -2.89 -25.56
CA SER A 63 9.60 -1.55 -25.07
C SER A 63 10.20 -0.47 -25.98
N ASP A 64 10.23 -0.71 -27.28
CA ASP A 64 10.96 0.11 -28.25
C ASP A 64 10.49 1.57 -28.27
N ASP A 65 9.19 1.83 -28.18
CA ASP A 65 8.63 3.18 -28.16
C ASP A 65 9.07 3.97 -26.91
N ASP A 66 9.03 3.33 -25.73
CA ASP A 66 9.48 3.94 -24.48
C ASP A 66 10.99 4.22 -24.48
N LEU A 67 11.76 3.28 -25.02
CA LEU A 67 13.21 3.42 -25.14
C LEU A 67 13.58 4.57 -26.09
N LEU A 68 12.90 4.72 -27.22
CA LEU A 68 13.10 5.84 -28.16
C LEU A 68 12.76 7.20 -27.51
N GLU A 69 11.71 7.27 -26.68
CA GLU A 69 11.37 8.49 -25.94
C GLU A 69 12.46 8.85 -24.93
N ILE A 70 12.97 7.86 -24.18
CA ILE A 70 14.07 8.06 -23.22
C ILE A 70 15.36 8.49 -23.93
N GLU A 71 15.69 7.85 -25.07
CA GLU A 71 16.83 8.23 -25.90
C GLU A 71 16.72 9.67 -26.41
N GLY A 72 15.53 10.04 -26.87
CA GLY A 72 15.22 11.39 -27.32
C GLY A 72 15.46 12.46 -26.25
N ALA A 73 15.26 12.15 -25.00
CA ALA A 73 15.48 13.10 -23.89
C ALA A 73 16.94 13.59 -23.81
N LEU A 74 17.91 12.73 -24.03
CA LEU A 74 19.33 13.13 -24.13
C LEU A 74 19.59 14.10 -25.28
N PHE A 75 19.01 13.80 -26.46
CA PHE A 75 19.23 14.57 -27.64
C PHE A 75 18.58 15.96 -27.59
N TYR A 76 17.31 16.01 -27.10
CA TYR A 76 16.54 17.25 -27.03
C TYR A 76 16.71 17.99 -25.70
N ARG A 77 17.46 17.46 -24.75
CA ARG A 77 17.61 17.97 -23.37
C ARG A 77 16.28 18.25 -22.70
N GLY A 78 15.30 17.40 -22.97
CA GLY A 78 13.95 17.53 -22.46
C GLY A 78 13.71 16.62 -21.25
N ASN A 79 13.20 17.19 -20.15
CA ASN A 79 12.68 16.38 -19.06
C ASN A 79 11.24 16.03 -19.37
N PHE A 80 10.83 14.78 -19.12
CA PHE A 80 9.45 14.35 -19.30
C PHE A 80 9.04 13.29 -18.30
N THR A 81 7.74 13.07 -18.18
CA THR A 81 7.15 12.02 -17.36
C THR A 81 6.12 11.26 -18.15
N LYS A 82 6.19 9.94 -18.15
CA LYS A 82 5.20 9.05 -18.73
C LYS A 82 4.50 8.27 -17.62
N ARG A 83 3.18 8.19 -17.72
CA ARG A 83 2.34 7.49 -16.74
C ARG A 83 1.84 6.18 -17.30
N ALA A 84 1.70 5.19 -16.39
CA ALA A 84 1.15 3.87 -16.68
C ALA A 84 1.85 3.18 -17.89
N ALA A 85 3.17 3.35 -18.00
CA ALA A 85 3.96 2.65 -19.01
C ALA A 85 4.08 1.16 -18.65
N GLU A 86 3.86 0.29 -19.64
CA GLU A 86 4.04 -1.14 -19.50
C GLU A 86 5.43 -1.53 -20.03
N LEU A 87 6.31 -1.94 -19.14
CA LEU A 87 7.67 -2.37 -19.46
C LEU A 87 7.81 -3.87 -19.21
N THR A 88 8.40 -4.59 -20.15
CA THR A 88 8.68 -6.02 -20.02
C THR A 88 10.16 -6.22 -19.70
N LEU A 89 10.46 -6.80 -18.53
CA LEU A 89 11.82 -7.08 -18.08
C LEU A 89 12.43 -8.27 -18.82
N LEU A 90 13.76 -8.43 -18.74
CA LEU A 90 14.50 -9.55 -19.33
C LEU A 90 14.00 -10.94 -18.93
N ASN A 91 13.48 -11.08 -17.71
CA ASN A 91 12.90 -12.32 -17.18
C ASN A 91 11.48 -12.60 -17.70
N GLY A 92 10.95 -11.76 -18.61
CA GLY A 92 9.59 -11.87 -19.17
C GLY A 92 8.49 -11.32 -18.27
N LYS A 93 8.81 -10.75 -17.10
CA LYS A 93 7.83 -10.12 -16.22
C LYS A 93 7.46 -8.74 -16.77
N SER A 94 6.17 -8.46 -16.93
CA SER A 94 5.67 -7.12 -17.22
C SER A 94 5.44 -6.35 -15.93
N ILE A 95 5.82 -5.08 -15.92
CA ILE A 95 5.61 -4.13 -14.83
C ILE A 95 4.92 -2.89 -15.37
N THR A 96 3.98 -2.35 -14.60
CA THR A 96 3.34 -1.06 -14.91
C THR A 96 3.95 0.01 -14.00
N VAL A 97 4.53 1.04 -14.61
CA VAL A 97 5.27 2.08 -13.90
C VAL A 97 4.89 3.48 -14.40
N ASP A 98 4.94 4.45 -13.48
CA ASP A 98 5.16 5.84 -13.86
C ASP A 98 6.67 6.06 -13.89
N TYR A 99 7.20 6.66 -14.98
CA TYR A 99 8.58 7.02 -14.99
C TYR A 99 8.80 8.48 -15.39
N SER A 100 9.86 9.08 -14.84
CA SER A 100 10.33 10.41 -15.21
C SER A 100 11.79 10.35 -15.64
N VAL A 101 12.11 11.12 -16.65
CA VAL A 101 13.45 11.26 -17.23
C VAL A 101 13.91 12.69 -17.02
N ASN A 102 15.07 12.85 -16.38
CA ASN A 102 15.70 14.14 -16.16
C ASN A 102 17.14 14.12 -16.68
N VAL A 103 17.52 15.14 -17.43
CA VAL A 103 18.91 15.32 -17.86
C VAL A 103 19.68 16.04 -16.76
N VAL A 104 20.72 15.39 -16.25
CA VAL A 104 21.56 15.89 -15.16
C VAL A 104 22.99 16.02 -15.67
N GLY A 105 23.66 17.13 -15.38
CA GLY A 105 25.05 17.36 -15.71
C GLY A 105 25.28 18.66 -16.47
N ASP A 106 26.56 18.97 -16.68
CA ASP A 106 27.02 20.12 -17.42
C ASP A 106 27.17 19.80 -18.93
N ASN A 107 27.44 20.83 -19.73
CA ASN A 107 27.53 20.72 -21.20
C ASN A 107 28.50 19.65 -21.74
N THR A 108 29.36 19.10 -20.90
CA THR A 108 30.41 18.14 -21.27
C THR A 108 30.09 16.70 -20.86
N GLU A 109 29.30 16.50 -19.79
CA GLU A 109 28.93 15.17 -19.28
C GLU A 109 27.45 15.14 -18.91
N ASN A 110 26.59 14.96 -19.90
CA ASN A 110 25.17 14.79 -19.65
C ASN A 110 24.90 13.35 -19.16
N GLN A 111 24.10 13.22 -18.13
CA GLN A 111 23.62 11.93 -17.63
C GLN A 111 22.08 11.95 -17.61
N LEU A 112 21.47 10.80 -17.76
CA LEU A 112 20.03 10.65 -17.58
C LEU A 112 19.75 10.08 -16.19
N LEU A 113 18.95 10.80 -15.43
CA LEU A 113 18.33 10.30 -14.22
C LEU A 113 16.94 9.77 -14.59
N LEU A 114 16.78 8.46 -14.50
CA LEU A 114 15.51 7.77 -14.69
C LEU A 114 14.94 7.38 -13.34
N GLU A 115 13.76 7.90 -13.01
CA GLU A 115 13.01 7.56 -11.82
C GLU A 115 11.81 6.70 -12.23
N LEU A 116 11.65 5.52 -11.60
CA LEU A 116 10.52 4.63 -11.86
C LEU A 116 9.74 4.39 -10.56
N ARG A 117 8.42 4.48 -10.67
CA ARG A 117 7.50 4.19 -9.57
C ARG A 117 6.53 3.10 -9.99
N SER A 118 6.60 1.94 -9.35
CA SER A 118 5.67 0.84 -9.59
C SER A 118 4.25 1.22 -9.18
N LEU A 119 3.29 1.04 -10.09
CA LEU A 119 1.87 1.21 -9.79
C LEU A 119 1.30 0.00 -9.06
N GLU A 120 1.81 -1.20 -9.29
CA GLU A 120 1.39 -2.41 -8.59
C GLU A 120 1.64 -2.33 -7.08
N HIS A 121 2.80 -1.81 -6.69
CA HIS A 121 3.16 -1.65 -5.28
C HIS A 121 2.28 -0.58 -4.58
N SER A 122 2.02 0.52 -5.26
CA SER A 122 1.13 1.59 -4.76
C SER A 122 -0.31 1.10 -4.59
N HIS A 123 -0.82 0.28 -5.53
CA HIS A 123 -2.15 -0.32 -5.43
C HIS A 123 -2.25 -1.35 -4.30
N ARG A 124 -1.21 -2.13 -4.01
CA ARG A 124 -1.21 -3.06 -2.87
C ARG A 124 -1.25 -2.34 -1.54
N ILE A 125 -0.39 -1.35 -1.33
CA ILE A 125 -0.36 -0.56 -0.08
C ILE A 125 -1.71 0.13 0.13
N ASN A 126 -2.22 0.84 -0.87
CA ASN A 126 -3.51 1.53 -0.79
C ASN A 126 -4.68 0.54 -0.55
N ARG A 127 -4.63 -0.67 -1.11
CA ARG A 127 -5.65 -1.69 -0.90
C ARG A 127 -5.59 -2.29 0.50
N GLU A 128 -4.40 -2.55 1.04
CA GLU A 128 -4.21 -3.04 2.40
C GLU A 128 -4.62 -1.99 3.44
N GLU A 129 -4.26 -0.72 3.24
CA GLU A 129 -4.70 0.40 4.08
C GLU A 129 -6.21 0.62 4.00
N SER A 130 -6.81 0.55 2.81
CA SER A 130 -8.26 0.68 2.62
C SER A 130 -9.03 -0.46 3.28
N ILE A 131 -8.53 -1.70 3.19
CA ILE A 131 -9.13 -2.86 3.84
C ILE A 131 -9.05 -2.71 5.36
N THR A 132 -7.90 -2.29 5.89
CA THR A 132 -7.70 -2.09 7.32
C THR A 132 -8.59 -0.96 7.87
N ALA A 133 -8.70 0.16 7.16
CA ALA A 133 -9.57 1.27 7.51
C ALA A 133 -11.06 0.86 7.45
N ALA A 134 -11.49 0.13 6.42
CA ALA A 134 -12.85 -0.39 6.30
C ALA A 134 -13.20 -1.36 7.44
N HIS A 135 -12.26 -2.21 7.85
CA HIS A 135 -12.46 -3.11 9.00
C HIS A 135 -12.57 -2.36 10.33
N ALA A 136 -11.77 -1.32 10.55
CA ALA A 136 -11.86 -0.49 11.76
C ALA A 136 -13.21 0.22 11.86
N THR A 137 -13.65 0.87 10.78
CA THR A 137 -14.95 1.55 10.71
C THR A 137 -16.12 0.58 10.90
N THR A 138 -16.05 -0.61 10.30
CA THR A 138 -17.08 -1.65 10.47
C THR A 138 -17.14 -2.15 11.91
N ARG A 139 -16.01 -2.30 12.61
CA ARG A 139 -15.98 -2.70 14.02
C ARG A 139 -16.64 -1.66 14.94
N GLU A 140 -16.37 -0.39 14.71
CA GLU A 140 -17.01 0.71 15.48
C GLU A 140 -18.53 0.76 15.24
N LEU A 141 -18.97 0.66 13.99
CA LEU A 141 -20.40 0.63 13.65
C LEU A 141 -21.11 -0.56 14.31
N VAL A 142 -20.54 -1.78 14.21
CA VAL A 142 -21.13 -2.97 14.82
C VAL A 142 -21.19 -2.86 16.34
N ARG A 143 -20.17 -2.27 16.98
CA ARG A 143 -20.18 -2.04 18.43
C ARG A 143 -21.23 -1.00 18.84
N GLY A 144 -21.36 0.10 18.09
CA GLY A 144 -22.40 1.11 18.30
C GLY A 144 -23.80 0.53 18.17
N LEU A 145 -24.07 -0.19 17.09
CA LEU A 145 -25.36 -0.87 16.87
C LEU A 145 -25.68 -1.90 17.97
N ALA A 146 -24.68 -2.64 18.44
CA ALA A 146 -24.87 -3.59 19.52
C ALA A 146 -25.33 -2.89 20.83
N HIS A 147 -24.75 -1.73 21.15
CA HIS A 147 -25.20 -0.94 22.30
C HIS A 147 -26.63 -0.41 22.12
N GLU A 148 -26.97 0.08 20.92
CA GLU A 148 -28.31 0.57 20.62
C GLU A 148 -29.38 -0.52 20.62
N ILE A 149 -29.04 -1.77 20.28
CA ILE A 149 -29.95 -2.92 20.35
C ILE A 149 -30.10 -3.40 21.79
N LYS A 150 -29.03 -3.43 22.59
CA LYS A 150 -29.09 -3.88 24.00
C LYS A 150 -29.94 -2.97 24.89
N ASN A 151 -29.98 -1.67 24.61
CA ASN A 151 -30.76 -0.71 25.38
C ASN A 151 -32.26 -1.01 25.36
N PRO A 152 -32.95 -1.15 24.20
CA PRO A 152 -34.36 -1.51 24.17
C PRO A 152 -34.63 -2.91 24.71
N LEU A 153 -33.72 -3.88 24.49
CA LEU A 153 -33.87 -5.21 25.07
C LEU A 153 -33.82 -5.18 26.62
N GLY A 154 -32.95 -4.34 27.18
CA GLY A 154 -32.92 -4.09 28.63
C GLY A 154 -34.21 -3.48 29.15
N GLY A 155 -34.81 -2.55 28.42
CA GLY A 155 -36.10 -1.94 28.73
C GLY A 155 -37.26 -2.96 28.71
N ILE A 156 -37.34 -3.79 27.65
CA ILE A 156 -38.34 -4.85 27.52
C ILE A 156 -38.22 -5.85 28.65
N ARG A 157 -36.98 -6.30 28.93
CA ARG A 157 -36.73 -7.22 30.07
C ARG A 157 -37.17 -6.64 31.41
N GLY A 158 -36.79 -5.38 31.71
CA GLY A 158 -37.15 -4.71 32.92
C GLY A 158 -38.66 -4.53 33.09
N ALA A 159 -39.35 -4.13 32.01
CA ALA A 159 -40.82 -4.01 32.02
C ALA A 159 -41.51 -5.38 32.26
N ALA A 160 -41.02 -6.44 31.63
CA ALA A 160 -41.55 -7.79 31.84
C ALA A 160 -41.31 -8.30 33.29
N GLN A 161 -40.17 -7.94 33.92
CA GLN A 161 -39.89 -8.27 35.31
C GLN A 161 -40.85 -7.57 36.28
N LEU A 162 -41.07 -6.25 36.09
CA LEU A 162 -42.03 -5.50 36.92
C LEU A 162 -43.45 -6.04 36.74
N LEU A 163 -43.85 -6.43 35.54
CA LEU A 163 -45.12 -7.06 35.28
C LEU A 163 -45.24 -8.40 36.00
N ALA A 164 -44.21 -9.22 36.01
CA ALA A 164 -44.20 -10.51 36.69
C ALA A 164 -44.37 -10.37 38.22
N GLU A 165 -43.85 -9.28 38.83
CA GLU A 165 -44.01 -9.00 40.26
C GLU A 165 -45.45 -8.61 40.65
N GLU A 166 -46.20 -7.99 39.72
CA GLU A 166 -47.58 -7.51 39.96
C GLU A 166 -48.65 -8.54 39.57
N LEU A 167 -48.31 -9.57 38.76
CA LEU A 167 -49.26 -10.55 38.25
C LEU A 167 -49.50 -11.67 39.28
N ALA A 168 -50.76 -11.87 39.66
CA ALA A 168 -51.19 -12.99 40.50
C ALA A 168 -51.60 -14.24 39.72
N ASN A 169 -51.80 -14.13 38.39
CA ASN A 169 -52.24 -15.22 37.54
C ASN A 169 -51.03 -16.03 37.01
N PRO A 170 -50.93 -17.35 37.32
CA PRO A 170 -49.81 -18.19 36.88
C PRO A 170 -49.61 -18.25 35.40
N GLU A 171 -50.68 -18.29 34.58
CA GLU A 171 -50.59 -18.34 33.13
C GLU A 171 -49.98 -17.05 32.55
N LEU A 172 -50.28 -15.90 33.13
CA LEU A 172 -49.72 -14.61 32.72
C LEU A 172 -48.26 -14.47 33.17
N LEU A 173 -47.87 -15.09 34.26
CA LEU A 173 -46.48 -15.18 34.73
C LEU A 173 -45.62 -15.98 33.72
N ASP A 174 -46.16 -17.06 33.16
CA ASP A 174 -45.44 -17.83 32.17
C ASP A 174 -45.14 -17.00 30.92
N TYR A 175 -46.05 -16.15 30.46
CA TYR A 175 -45.79 -15.24 29.33
C TYR A 175 -44.75 -14.20 29.65
N THR A 176 -44.73 -13.62 30.84
CA THR A 176 -43.68 -12.65 31.23
C THR A 176 -42.31 -13.31 31.32
N ASN A 177 -42.23 -14.55 31.82
CA ASN A 177 -40.98 -15.33 31.85
C ASN A 177 -40.44 -15.61 30.43
N ILE A 178 -41.32 -15.99 29.47
CA ILE A 178 -40.94 -16.16 28.09
C ILE A 178 -40.33 -14.87 27.51
N VAL A 179 -40.95 -13.72 27.76
CA VAL A 179 -40.43 -12.41 27.30
C VAL A 179 -39.04 -12.10 27.89
N ILE A 180 -38.82 -12.38 29.18
CA ILE A 180 -37.54 -12.19 29.86
C ILE A 180 -36.48 -13.10 29.23
N GLU A 181 -36.77 -14.39 29.06
CA GLU A 181 -35.84 -15.36 28.48
C GLU A 181 -35.46 -15.01 27.04
N GLU A 182 -36.42 -14.56 26.22
CA GLU A 182 -36.14 -14.21 24.84
C GLU A 182 -35.35 -12.89 24.73
N ALA A 183 -35.61 -11.91 25.62
CA ALA A 183 -34.80 -10.70 25.69
C ALA A 183 -33.34 -11.02 26.07
N ASP A 184 -33.13 -11.90 27.05
CA ASP A 184 -31.78 -12.36 27.44
C ASP A 184 -31.10 -13.16 26.32
N ARG A 185 -31.85 -13.99 25.60
CA ARG A 185 -31.34 -14.73 24.45
C ARG A 185 -30.88 -13.80 23.33
N LEU A 186 -31.67 -12.79 22.97
CA LEU A 186 -31.32 -11.79 21.95
C LEU A 186 -30.11 -10.98 22.40
N ARG A 187 -29.99 -10.58 23.65
CA ARG A 187 -28.84 -9.89 24.19
C ARG A 187 -27.56 -10.71 24.04
N ASN A 188 -27.63 -12.00 24.40
CA ASN A 188 -26.50 -12.94 24.23
C ASN A 188 -26.11 -13.17 22.79
N LEU A 189 -27.08 -13.14 21.84
CA LEU A 189 -26.81 -13.22 20.42
C LEU A 189 -26.03 -12.00 19.94
N VAL A 190 -26.44 -10.80 20.35
CA VAL A 190 -25.73 -9.55 20.02
C VAL A 190 -24.30 -9.56 20.58
N ASP A 191 -24.10 -10.05 21.81
CA ASP A 191 -22.75 -10.17 22.41
C ASP A 191 -21.86 -11.12 21.62
N ARG A 192 -22.39 -12.25 21.17
CA ARG A 192 -21.65 -13.18 20.29
C ARG A 192 -21.29 -12.57 18.96
N LEU A 193 -22.19 -11.82 18.33
CA LEU A 193 -21.90 -11.15 17.05
C LEU A 193 -20.75 -10.13 17.17
N VAL A 194 -20.65 -9.43 18.30
CA VAL A 194 -19.53 -8.50 18.58
C VAL A 194 -18.26 -9.27 18.96
N GLY A 195 -18.38 -10.34 19.75
CA GLY A 195 -17.26 -11.15 20.25
C GLY A 195 -16.58 -12.02 19.17
N LEU A 196 -17.34 -12.57 18.22
CA LEU A 196 -16.80 -13.41 17.12
C LEU A 196 -15.87 -12.64 16.14
N ARG A 197 -15.88 -11.31 16.17
CA ARG A 197 -14.96 -10.44 15.38
C ARG A 197 -13.75 -9.95 16.17
N SER A 198 -13.56 -10.41 17.39
CA SER A 198 -12.42 -10.08 18.27
C SER A 198 -11.41 -11.22 18.37
N ILE A 199 -11.25 -12.02 17.30
CA ILE A 199 -10.15 -12.99 17.21
C ILE A 199 -8.91 -12.16 16.86
N PRO A 200 -7.87 -12.12 17.71
CA PRO A 200 -6.60 -11.47 17.37
C PRO A 200 -5.89 -12.28 16.29
N ASP A 201 -5.20 -11.56 15.39
CA ASP A 201 -4.23 -12.09 14.43
C ASP A 201 -3.10 -12.87 15.12
#